data_d5f5ea98392ed4022e0552d2e40f55b5
#
_entry.id   d5f5ea98392ed4022e0552d2e40f55b5
#
_cell.length_a   1.000
_cell.length_b   1.000
_cell.length_c   1.000
_cell.angle_alpha   90.00
_cell.angle_beta   90.00
_cell.angle_gamma   90.00
#
_symmetry.space_group_name_H-M   'P 1'
#
loop_
_entity.id
_entity.type
_entity.pdbx_description
1 polymer ?
#
loop_
_entity_poly.entity_id
_entity_poly.type
_entity_poly.pdbx_seq_one_letter_code
_entity_poly.pdbx_strand_id
1 'polypeptide(L)'
;MSELLFYFALLLGCIPIFLLKIKVKSNGNYGIAPFLWLVFFSSVYEYVGTDLLQITSSYWFKLYSLLEFFTLAYFFYYLLLKNFKVYFLAFSILYLVLFINIVIYWDESIRFKTDAYLSLLEIVLVYFFTIIWLKNIFSNVSESNFTQTSDFYFISGVVLYLSGTFFLYLLGDSILKNEKLYLEDFWILNIVFNIILRIFLILGVWKIQQK
;
A
#
# COMPACT_ATOMS: atom_id res chain seq x y z
N MET A 1 -21.08 -11.90 6.24
CA MET A 1 -20.18 -12.08 5.07
C MET A 1 -18.97 -11.15 5.15
N SER A 2 -19.15 -9.91 5.57
CA SER A 2 -18.06 -8.92 5.76
C SER A 2 -16.99 -9.38 6.75
N GLU A 3 -17.36 -9.95 7.89
CA GLU A 3 -16.41 -10.43 8.91
C GLU A 3 -15.50 -11.55 8.40
N LEU A 4 -16.05 -12.54 7.68
CA LEU A 4 -15.24 -13.61 7.09
C LEU A 4 -14.22 -13.08 6.09
N LEU A 5 -14.61 -12.12 5.24
CA LEU A 5 -13.70 -11.47 4.29
C LEU A 5 -12.62 -10.68 5.03
N PHE A 6 -12.98 -10.00 6.12
CA PHE A 6 -12.03 -9.27 6.95
C PHE A 6 -10.97 -10.19 7.56
N TYR A 7 -11.37 -11.25 8.27
CA TYR A 7 -10.40 -12.20 8.84
C TYR A 7 -9.56 -12.90 7.76
N PHE A 8 -10.16 -13.24 6.64
CA PHE A 8 -9.43 -13.79 5.50
C PHE A 8 -8.37 -12.80 4.98
N ALA A 9 -8.73 -11.52 4.86
CA ALA A 9 -7.77 -10.49 4.51
C ALA A 9 -6.62 -10.42 5.52
N LEU A 10 -6.89 -10.41 6.83
CA LEU A 10 -5.84 -10.36 7.87
C LEU A 10 -4.86 -11.53 7.76
N LEU A 11 -5.37 -12.75 7.58
CA LEU A 11 -4.54 -13.94 7.39
C LEU A 11 -3.63 -13.80 6.15
N LEU A 12 -4.18 -13.35 5.02
CA LEU A 12 -3.38 -13.11 3.81
C LEU A 12 -2.28 -12.06 4.03
N GLY A 13 -2.50 -11.08 4.89
CA GLY A 13 -1.50 -10.06 5.21
C GLY A 13 -0.26 -10.61 5.94
N CYS A 14 -0.41 -11.72 6.67
CA CYS A 14 0.71 -12.35 7.37
C CYS A 14 1.57 -13.23 6.45
N ILE A 15 0.99 -13.82 5.40
CA ILE A 15 1.67 -14.82 4.56
C ILE A 15 2.95 -14.29 3.87
N PRO A 16 2.97 -13.08 3.26
CA PRO A 16 4.13 -12.63 2.47
C PRO A 16 5.42 -12.58 3.27
N ILE A 17 5.37 -12.14 4.53
CA ILE A 17 6.57 -12.01 5.35
C ILE A 17 7.12 -13.38 5.79
N PHE A 18 6.23 -14.35 6.08
CA PHE A 18 6.66 -15.72 6.39
C PHE A 18 7.28 -16.39 5.17
N LEU A 19 6.66 -16.23 3.99
CA LEU A 19 7.23 -16.75 2.74
C LEU A 19 8.58 -16.11 2.42
N LEU A 20 8.72 -14.81 2.65
CA LEU A 20 10.00 -14.14 2.45
C LEU A 20 11.08 -14.72 3.35
N LYS A 21 10.80 -14.93 4.64
CA LYS A 21 11.76 -15.55 5.59
C LYS A 21 12.15 -16.97 5.19
N ILE A 22 11.23 -17.76 4.64
CA ILE A 22 11.51 -19.13 4.21
C ILE A 22 12.39 -19.13 2.95
N LYS A 23 12.07 -18.26 1.98
CA LYS A 23 12.77 -18.22 0.69
C LYS A 23 14.13 -17.55 0.75
N VAL A 24 14.28 -16.55 1.60
CA VAL A 24 15.53 -15.78 1.70
C VAL A 24 16.41 -16.36 2.80
N LYS A 25 17.33 -17.21 2.39
CA LYS A 25 18.28 -17.93 3.29
C LYS A 25 19.42 -17.07 3.84
N SER A 26 19.44 -15.78 3.79
CA SER A 26 20.46 -14.87 4.35
C SER A 26 20.66 -13.62 3.49
N ASN A 27 20.64 -12.47 4.14
CA ASN A 27 21.18 -11.16 3.71
C ASN A 27 20.73 -10.56 2.35
N GLY A 28 19.72 -11.10 1.69
CA GLY A 28 19.11 -10.44 0.53
C GLY A 28 18.33 -9.20 0.98
N ASN A 29 18.85 -8.02 0.70
CA ASN A 29 18.15 -6.76 0.97
C ASN A 29 17.12 -6.54 -0.14
N TYR A 30 15.87 -6.87 0.12
CA TYR A 30 14.76 -6.65 -0.83
C TYR A 30 14.09 -5.32 -0.52
N GLY A 31 14.07 -4.42 -1.49
CA GLY A 31 13.45 -3.09 -1.32
C GLY A 31 11.99 -3.12 -0.85
N ILE A 32 11.26 -4.19 -1.17
CA ILE A 32 9.86 -4.39 -0.76
C ILE A 32 9.71 -4.85 0.71
N ALA A 33 10.76 -5.35 1.36
CA ALA A 33 10.66 -5.94 2.68
C ALA A 33 10.05 -5.00 3.75
N PRO A 34 10.37 -3.70 3.82
CA PRO A 34 9.74 -2.78 4.78
C PRO A 34 8.22 -2.69 4.58
N PHE A 35 7.75 -2.69 3.34
CA PHE A 35 6.32 -2.68 3.04
C PHE A 35 5.63 -3.98 3.47
N LEU A 36 6.25 -5.14 3.24
CA LEU A 36 5.72 -6.42 3.72
C LEU A 36 5.61 -6.47 5.24
N TRP A 37 6.60 -5.93 5.96
CA TRP A 37 6.53 -5.79 7.42
C TRP A 37 5.40 -4.85 7.85
N LEU A 38 5.21 -3.75 7.15
CA LEU A 38 4.12 -2.82 7.43
C LEU A 38 2.76 -3.50 7.28
N VAL A 39 2.53 -4.23 6.19
CA VAL A 39 1.28 -4.98 5.95
C VAL A 39 1.05 -6.04 7.03
N PHE A 40 2.10 -6.73 7.47
CA PHE A 40 2.02 -7.68 8.58
C PHE A 40 1.62 -7.00 9.89
N PHE A 41 2.32 -5.93 10.29
CA PHE A 41 2.01 -5.21 11.53
C PHE A 41 0.63 -4.57 11.49
N SER A 42 0.20 -4.07 10.34
CA SER A 42 -1.16 -3.56 10.18
C SER A 42 -2.19 -4.66 10.40
N SER A 43 -2.00 -5.83 9.81
CA SER A 43 -2.91 -6.96 10.00
C SER A 43 -2.99 -7.42 11.46
N VAL A 44 -1.84 -7.44 12.16
CA VAL A 44 -1.81 -7.76 13.60
C VAL A 44 -2.50 -6.68 14.42
N TYR A 45 -2.25 -5.40 14.12
CA TYR A 45 -2.89 -4.29 14.84
C TYR A 45 -4.41 -4.26 14.62
N GLU A 46 -4.87 -4.47 13.39
CA GLU A 46 -6.30 -4.52 13.10
C GLU A 46 -7.00 -5.64 13.87
N TYR A 47 -6.37 -6.80 14.02
CA TYR A 47 -6.92 -7.91 14.82
C TYR A 47 -6.85 -7.61 16.32
N VAL A 48 -5.66 -7.32 16.84
CA VAL A 48 -5.45 -7.18 18.30
C VAL A 48 -5.96 -5.82 18.80
N GLY A 49 -5.63 -4.73 18.12
CA GLY A 49 -5.94 -3.37 18.55
C GLY A 49 -7.41 -3.02 18.33
N THR A 50 -7.93 -3.27 17.13
CA THR A 50 -9.27 -2.82 16.78
C THR A 50 -10.34 -3.84 17.19
N ASP A 51 -10.12 -5.13 16.92
CA ASP A 51 -11.13 -6.16 17.18
C ASP A 51 -11.12 -6.63 18.66
N LEU A 52 -9.97 -7.00 19.22
CA LEU A 52 -9.88 -7.49 20.59
C LEU A 52 -9.90 -6.39 21.65
N LEU A 53 -9.12 -5.31 21.46
CA LEU A 53 -8.97 -4.24 22.44
C LEU A 53 -9.89 -3.05 22.21
N GLN A 54 -10.65 -3.03 21.10
CA GLN A 54 -11.59 -1.97 20.71
C GLN A 54 -10.98 -0.55 20.73
N ILE A 55 -9.69 -0.46 20.39
CA ILE A 55 -8.98 0.83 20.31
C ILE A 55 -9.43 1.55 19.03
N THR A 56 -9.69 2.85 19.13
CA THR A 56 -10.04 3.66 17.96
C THR A 56 -8.94 3.63 16.90
N SER A 57 -9.28 3.21 15.69
CA SER A 57 -8.32 3.03 14.59
C SER A 57 -7.86 4.34 13.92
N SER A 58 -8.47 5.49 14.24
CA SER A 58 -8.24 6.75 13.54
C SER A 58 -6.77 7.20 13.54
N TYR A 59 -6.08 7.10 14.70
CA TYR A 59 -4.65 7.43 14.79
C TYR A 59 -3.77 6.42 14.04
N TRP A 60 -4.15 5.14 14.09
CA TRP A 60 -3.45 4.10 13.38
C TRP A 60 -3.49 4.32 11.88
N PHE A 61 -4.64 4.62 11.30
CA PHE A 61 -4.75 4.88 9.86
C PHE A 61 -3.86 6.04 9.40
N LYS A 62 -3.74 7.11 10.20
CA LYS A 62 -2.82 8.21 9.86
C LYS A 62 -1.35 7.77 9.91
N LEU A 63 -0.96 7.05 10.97
CA LEU A 63 0.40 6.51 11.07
C LEU A 63 0.69 5.51 9.94
N TYR A 64 -0.29 4.64 9.62
CA TYR A 64 -0.17 3.69 8.54
C TYR A 64 0.05 4.39 7.20
N SER A 65 -0.75 5.39 6.85
CA SER A 65 -0.60 6.16 5.61
C SER A 65 0.79 6.82 5.49
N LEU A 66 1.32 7.36 6.60
CA LEU A 66 2.69 7.89 6.62
C LEU A 66 3.74 6.81 6.34
N LEU A 67 3.63 5.67 7.02
CA LEU A 67 4.56 4.56 6.84
C LEU A 67 4.42 3.90 5.47
N GLU A 68 3.20 3.80 4.94
CA GLU A 68 2.90 3.28 3.61
C GLU A 68 3.63 4.09 2.54
N PHE A 69 3.47 5.41 2.56
CA PHE A 69 4.18 6.29 1.64
C PHE A 69 5.70 6.08 1.68
N PHE A 70 6.32 6.08 2.87
CA PHE A 70 7.77 5.95 2.98
C PHE A 70 8.28 4.56 2.59
N THR A 71 7.54 3.50 2.90
CA THR A 71 7.94 2.14 2.51
C THR A 71 7.81 1.92 1.01
N LEU A 72 6.80 2.49 0.36
CA LEU A 72 6.65 2.46 -1.10
C LEU A 72 7.71 3.35 -1.78
N ALA A 73 7.97 4.56 -1.26
CA ALA A 73 9.04 5.41 -1.76
C ALA A 73 10.41 4.70 -1.66
N TYR A 74 10.68 4.01 -0.55
CA TYR A 74 11.89 3.22 -0.37
C TYR A 74 11.96 2.06 -1.38
N PHE A 75 10.85 1.35 -1.61
CA PHE A 75 10.78 0.28 -2.60
C PHE A 75 11.16 0.77 -4.00
N PHE A 76 10.55 1.85 -4.49
CA PHE A 76 10.87 2.41 -5.79
C PHE A 76 12.28 3.00 -5.86
N TYR A 77 12.77 3.62 -4.79
CA TYR A 77 14.14 4.10 -4.71
C TYR A 77 15.17 2.97 -4.86
N TYR A 78 14.89 1.84 -4.24
CA TYR A 78 15.72 0.64 -4.37
C TYR A 78 15.61 0.02 -5.77
N LEU A 79 14.40 -0.06 -6.32
CA LEU A 79 14.11 -0.64 -7.63
C LEU A 79 14.78 0.14 -8.77
N LEU A 80 14.83 1.46 -8.68
CA LEU A 80 15.44 2.34 -9.67
C LEU A 80 16.93 2.59 -9.43
N LEU A 81 17.62 1.69 -8.69
CA LEU A 81 19.06 1.71 -8.43
C LEU A 81 19.55 3.05 -7.85
N LYS A 82 18.74 3.65 -6.96
CA LYS A 82 19.03 4.93 -6.30
C LYS A 82 19.20 6.14 -7.25
N ASN A 83 18.82 5.97 -8.50
CA ASN A 83 18.67 7.10 -9.42
C ASN A 83 17.47 7.96 -8.97
N PHE A 84 17.39 9.18 -9.48
CA PHE A 84 16.25 10.07 -9.19
C PHE A 84 16.11 10.53 -7.71
N LYS A 85 17.20 10.55 -6.93
CA LYS A 85 17.20 10.97 -5.51
C LYS A 85 16.46 12.28 -5.26
N VAL A 86 16.63 13.26 -6.16
CA VAL A 86 16.01 14.58 -6.04
C VAL A 86 14.48 14.48 -6.08
N TYR A 87 13.93 13.63 -6.96
CA TYR A 87 12.48 13.44 -7.06
C TYR A 87 11.92 12.75 -5.81
N PHE A 88 12.62 11.71 -5.30
CA PHE A 88 12.23 11.06 -4.04
C PHE A 88 12.22 12.03 -2.86
N LEU A 89 13.24 12.89 -2.78
CA LEU A 89 13.33 13.93 -1.75
C LEU A 89 12.19 14.94 -1.88
N ALA A 90 11.92 15.42 -3.11
CA ALA A 90 10.86 16.38 -3.38
C ALA A 90 9.48 15.82 -3.00
N PHE A 91 9.14 14.59 -3.41
CA PHE A 91 7.90 13.91 -3.04
C PHE A 91 7.79 13.71 -1.52
N SER A 92 8.89 13.32 -0.86
CA SER A 92 8.91 13.12 0.59
C SER A 92 8.67 14.41 1.35
N ILE A 93 9.29 15.51 0.94
CA ILE A 93 9.06 16.83 1.57
C ILE A 93 7.62 17.28 1.34
N LEU A 94 7.10 17.14 0.12
CA LEU A 94 5.73 17.53 -0.20
C LEU A 94 4.72 16.73 0.63
N TYR A 95 4.93 15.41 0.75
CA TYR A 95 4.08 14.53 1.55
C TYR A 95 4.12 14.91 3.04
N LEU A 96 5.31 15.14 3.61
CA LEU A 96 5.46 15.54 4.99
C LEU A 96 4.78 16.89 5.29
N VAL A 97 4.94 17.88 4.41
CA VAL A 97 4.27 19.17 4.57
C VAL A 97 2.75 18.99 4.57
N LEU A 98 2.21 18.21 3.63
CA LEU A 98 0.77 17.92 3.59
C LEU A 98 0.31 17.15 4.83
N PHE A 99 1.05 16.12 5.22
CA PHE A 99 0.74 15.31 6.39
C PHE A 99 0.71 16.13 7.69
N ILE A 100 1.72 16.97 7.91
CA ILE A 100 1.78 17.85 9.08
C ILE A 100 0.60 18.82 9.11
N ASN A 101 0.25 19.43 7.96
CA ASN A 101 -0.92 20.29 7.88
C ASN A 101 -2.21 19.53 8.23
N ILE A 102 -2.40 18.32 7.72
CA ILE A 102 -3.56 17.48 8.04
C ILE A 102 -3.62 17.12 9.53
N VAL A 103 -2.49 16.84 10.16
CA VAL A 103 -2.44 16.51 11.59
C VAL A 103 -2.74 17.73 12.45
N ILE A 104 -2.22 18.93 12.10
CA ILE A 104 -2.46 20.17 12.85
C ILE A 104 -3.93 20.60 12.76
N TYR A 105 -4.53 20.50 11.58
CA TYR A 105 -5.91 20.93 11.33
C TYR A 105 -6.88 19.74 11.28
N TRP A 106 -6.61 18.71 12.09
CA TRP A 106 -7.43 17.50 12.08
C TRP A 106 -8.86 17.80 12.55
N ASP A 107 -9.80 17.41 11.68
CA ASP A 107 -11.22 17.38 11.98
C ASP A 107 -11.80 16.05 11.47
N GLU A 108 -12.48 15.32 12.34
CA GLU A 108 -13.11 14.03 11.96
C GLU A 108 -14.19 14.18 10.88
N SER A 109 -14.83 15.35 10.81
CA SER A 109 -15.88 15.63 9.81
C SER A 109 -15.37 15.62 8.36
N ILE A 110 -14.07 15.87 8.16
CA ILE A 110 -13.42 15.92 6.84
C ILE A 110 -12.42 14.76 6.62
N ARG A 111 -12.52 13.71 7.43
CA ARG A 111 -11.56 12.60 7.45
C ARG A 111 -11.32 12.00 6.06
N PHE A 112 -12.37 11.61 5.34
CA PHE A 112 -12.22 10.99 4.02
C PHE A 112 -11.56 11.91 3.00
N LYS A 113 -11.88 13.21 3.07
CA LYS A 113 -11.26 14.21 2.20
C LYS A 113 -9.76 14.35 2.46
N THR A 114 -9.35 14.34 3.72
CA THR A 114 -7.92 14.40 4.08
C THR A 114 -7.17 13.15 3.68
N ASP A 115 -7.79 11.97 3.85
CA ASP A 115 -7.23 10.69 3.42
C ASP A 115 -7.12 10.62 1.90
N ALA A 116 -8.08 11.18 1.15
CA ALA A 116 -8.00 11.29 -0.31
C ALA A 116 -6.82 12.15 -0.78
N TYR A 117 -6.50 13.26 -0.10
CA TYR A 117 -5.35 14.08 -0.46
C TYR A 117 -4.00 13.37 -0.22
N LEU A 118 -3.87 12.62 0.89
CA LEU A 118 -2.68 11.81 1.14
C LEU A 118 -2.52 10.72 0.09
N SER A 119 -3.60 9.97 -0.18
CA SER A 119 -3.62 8.93 -1.20
C SER A 119 -3.35 9.47 -2.60
N LEU A 120 -3.80 10.69 -2.93
CA LEU A 120 -3.50 11.32 -4.22
C LEU A 120 -1.99 11.50 -4.42
N LEU A 121 -1.28 12.03 -3.43
CA LEU A 121 0.19 12.17 -3.54
C LEU A 121 0.90 10.83 -3.66
N GLU A 122 0.44 9.84 -2.92
CA GLU A 122 0.99 8.49 -2.95
C GLU A 122 0.79 7.83 -4.32
N ILE A 123 -0.40 7.93 -4.89
CA ILE A 123 -0.71 7.46 -6.24
C ILE A 123 0.19 8.16 -7.26
N VAL A 124 0.30 9.48 -7.21
CA VAL A 124 1.14 10.24 -8.15
C VAL A 124 2.58 9.76 -8.10
N LEU A 125 3.14 9.54 -6.90
CA LEU A 125 4.47 8.97 -6.73
C LEU A 125 4.57 7.59 -7.38
N VAL A 126 3.66 6.68 -7.02
CA VAL A 126 3.67 5.29 -7.49
C VAL A 126 3.52 5.22 -9.01
N TYR A 127 2.59 5.95 -9.61
CA TYR A 127 2.44 5.98 -11.08
C TYR A 127 3.65 6.58 -11.78
N PHE A 128 4.19 7.68 -11.26
CA PHE A 128 5.38 8.32 -11.84
C PHE A 128 6.56 7.34 -11.92
N PHE A 129 6.88 6.66 -10.81
CA PHE A 129 7.98 5.72 -10.79
C PHE A 129 7.67 4.41 -11.50
N THR A 130 6.42 3.97 -11.55
CA THR A 130 6.00 2.81 -12.34
C THR A 130 6.22 3.06 -13.83
N ILE A 131 5.89 4.26 -14.34
CA ILE A 131 6.13 4.62 -15.74
C ILE A 131 7.64 4.62 -16.06
N ILE A 132 8.47 5.15 -15.16
CA ILE A 132 9.93 5.14 -15.33
C ILE A 132 10.45 3.71 -15.34
N TRP A 133 9.98 2.87 -14.43
CA TRP A 133 10.36 1.46 -14.37
C TRP A 133 9.96 0.70 -15.64
N LEU A 134 8.74 0.87 -16.12
CA LEU A 134 8.28 0.29 -17.39
C LEU A 134 9.14 0.75 -18.56
N LYS A 135 9.42 2.06 -18.66
CA LYS A 135 10.31 2.59 -19.69
C LYS A 135 11.68 1.92 -19.66
N ASN A 136 12.27 1.75 -18.49
CA ASN A 136 13.58 1.10 -18.35
C ASN A 136 13.54 -0.37 -18.79
N ILE A 137 12.47 -1.10 -18.44
CA ILE A 137 12.29 -2.49 -18.89
C ILE A 137 12.17 -2.55 -20.40
N PHE A 138 11.26 -1.79 -21.02
CA PHE A 138 11.05 -1.82 -22.46
C PHE A 138 12.26 -1.33 -23.27
N SER A 139 13.10 -0.50 -22.67
CA SER A 139 14.35 -0.06 -23.34
C SER A 139 15.45 -1.11 -23.30
N ASN A 140 15.42 -2.01 -22.33
CA ASN A 140 16.46 -3.02 -22.10
C ASN A 140 16.02 -4.44 -22.47
N VAL A 141 14.84 -4.62 -23.11
CA VAL A 141 14.30 -5.94 -23.40
C VAL A 141 15.06 -6.60 -24.53
N SER A 142 15.98 -7.48 -24.16
CA SER A 142 16.24 -8.72 -24.85
C SER A 142 15.33 -9.80 -24.22
N GLU A 143 14.17 -10.05 -24.80
CA GLU A 143 13.35 -11.28 -24.69
C GLU A 143 12.98 -11.85 -23.29
N SER A 144 13.31 -11.24 -22.16
CA SER A 144 12.90 -11.78 -20.87
C SER A 144 11.44 -11.39 -20.55
N ASN A 145 10.59 -12.39 -20.32
CA ASN A 145 9.20 -12.21 -19.90
C ASN A 145 9.14 -11.39 -18.58
N PHE A 146 9.04 -10.06 -18.68
CA PHE A 146 8.98 -9.15 -17.51
C PHE A 146 7.85 -9.53 -16.54
N THR A 147 6.78 -10.18 -17.04
CA THR A 147 5.69 -10.73 -16.24
C THR A 147 6.11 -11.88 -15.32
N GLN A 148 7.32 -12.41 -15.46
CA GLN A 148 7.86 -13.44 -14.57
C GLN A 148 8.67 -12.86 -13.41
N THR A 149 8.90 -11.53 -13.39
CA THR A 149 9.67 -10.89 -12.34
C THR A 149 8.80 -10.65 -11.08
N SER A 150 9.41 -10.74 -9.90
CA SER A 150 8.76 -10.41 -8.62
C SER A 150 8.25 -8.97 -8.59
N ASP A 151 9.02 -8.05 -9.16
CA ASP A 151 8.73 -6.61 -9.15
C ASP A 151 7.45 -6.28 -9.92
N PHE A 152 7.17 -7.00 -11.01
CA PHE A 152 5.91 -6.86 -11.74
C PHE A 152 4.69 -7.10 -10.84
N TYR A 153 4.71 -8.16 -10.05
CA TYR A 153 3.61 -8.48 -9.13
C TYR A 153 3.49 -7.44 -8.01
N PHE A 154 4.62 -7.03 -7.42
CA PHE A 154 4.59 -6.01 -6.37
C PHE A 154 4.02 -4.69 -6.88
N ILE A 155 4.49 -4.19 -8.01
CA ILE A 155 4.02 -2.94 -8.60
C ILE A 155 2.55 -3.05 -9.01
N SER A 156 2.15 -4.13 -9.67
CA SER A 156 0.75 -4.34 -10.09
C SER A 156 -0.20 -4.37 -8.89
N GLY A 157 0.18 -5.06 -7.82
CA GLY A 157 -0.61 -5.11 -6.59
C GLY A 157 -0.79 -3.73 -5.97
N VAL A 158 0.29 -2.97 -5.83
CA VAL A 158 0.29 -1.62 -5.26
C VAL A 158 -0.54 -0.65 -6.13
N VAL A 159 -0.36 -0.69 -7.45
CA VAL A 159 -1.12 0.17 -8.38
C VAL A 159 -2.62 -0.10 -8.30
N LEU A 160 -3.04 -1.37 -8.31
CA LEU A 160 -4.45 -1.74 -8.22
C LEU A 160 -5.06 -1.34 -6.87
N TYR A 161 -4.34 -1.59 -5.78
CA TYR A 161 -4.78 -1.26 -4.44
C TYR A 161 -4.96 0.26 -4.26
N LEU A 162 -3.93 1.04 -4.56
CA LEU A 162 -3.99 2.50 -4.40
C LEU A 162 -5.04 3.14 -5.30
N SER A 163 -5.18 2.68 -6.54
CA SER A 163 -6.22 3.19 -7.45
C SER A 163 -7.62 2.95 -6.89
N GLY A 164 -7.87 1.73 -6.40
CA GLY A 164 -9.16 1.38 -5.84
C GLY A 164 -9.47 2.14 -4.54
N THR A 165 -8.54 2.17 -3.60
CA THR A 165 -8.72 2.85 -2.31
C THR A 165 -8.82 4.37 -2.46
N PHE A 166 -8.10 4.99 -3.39
CA PHE A 166 -8.25 6.41 -3.69
C PHE A 166 -9.67 6.78 -4.10
N PHE A 167 -10.28 6.01 -5.03
CA PHE A 167 -11.67 6.25 -5.43
C PHE A 167 -12.63 6.10 -4.25
N LEU A 168 -12.38 5.15 -3.36
CA LEU A 168 -13.17 4.99 -2.16
C LEU A 168 -13.06 6.22 -1.25
N TYR A 169 -11.88 6.73 -0.98
CA TYR A 169 -11.72 7.94 -0.16
C TYR A 169 -12.32 9.19 -0.82
N LEU A 170 -12.18 9.32 -2.14
CA LEU A 170 -12.75 10.44 -2.89
C LEU A 170 -14.29 10.47 -2.81
N LEU A 171 -14.93 9.31 -2.85
CA LEU A 171 -16.39 9.18 -2.78
C LEU A 171 -16.91 9.11 -1.35
N GLY A 172 -16.06 8.88 -0.35
CA GLY A 172 -16.43 8.62 1.04
C GLY A 172 -17.32 9.70 1.65
N ASP A 173 -17.00 10.99 1.46
CA ASP A 173 -17.83 12.11 1.94
C ASP A 173 -19.22 12.15 1.30
N SER A 174 -19.29 11.81 0.01
CA SER A 174 -20.58 11.78 -0.72
C SER A 174 -21.45 10.62 -0.26
N ILE A 175 -20.83 9.49 0.08
CA ILE A 175 -21.51 8.28 0.57
C ILE A 175 -22.06 8.54 1.98
N LEU A 176 -21.28 9.15 2.86
CA LEU A 176 -21.72 9.48 4.22
C LEU A 176 -22.89 10.45 4.26
N LYS A 177 -22.96 11.38 3.30
CA LYS A 177 -24.06 12.34 3.20
C LYS A 177 -25.33 11.75 2.58
N ASN A 178 -25.23 10.59 1.95
CA ASN A 178 -26.31 9.98 1.21
C ASN A 178 -26.83 8.76 1.97
N GLU A 179 -27.90 8.93 2.77
CA GLU A 179 -28.48 7.87 3.62
C GLU A 179 -28.89 6.59 2.86
N LYS A 180 -28.94 6.64 1.51
CA LYS A 180 -29.28 5.49 0.65
C LYS A 180 -28.10 4.56 0.35
N LEU A 181 -26.88 5.00 0.62
CA LEU A 181 -25.67 4.20 0.38
C LEU A 181 -25.16 3.63 1.71
N TYR A 182 -25.14 2.31 1.83
CA TYR A 182 -24.67 1.64 3.04
C TYR A 182 -23.15 1.78 3.16
N LEU A 183 -22.70 2.35 4.27
CA LEU A 183 -21.29 2.47 4.62
C LEU A 183 -20.58 1.09 4.65
N GLU A 184 -21.33 0.04 4.99
CA GLU A 184 -20.84 -1.34 5.02
C GLU A 184 -20.41 -1.84 3.65
N ASP A 185 -21.19 -1.57 2.58
CA ASP A 185 -20.85 -2.00 1.22
C ASP A 185 -19.59 -1.31 0.71
N PHE A 186 -19.43 -0.04 1.07
CA PHE A 186 -18.22 0.73 0.78
C PHE A 186 -16.99 0.14 1.47
N TRP A 187 -17.11 -0.27 2.73
CA TRP A 187 -16.02 -0.88 3.48
C TRP A 187 -15.63 -2.26 2.94
N ILE A 188 -16.59 -3.03 2.42
CA ILE A 188 -16.32 -4.31 1.75
C ILE A 188 -15.41 -4.11 0.53
N LEU A 189 -15.63 -3.06 -0.27
CA LEU A 189 -14.74 -2.76 -1.41
C LEU A 189 -13.30 -2.49 -0.96
N ASN A 190 -13.10 -1.77 0.14
CA ASN A 190 -11.78 -1.56 0.70
C ASN A 190 -11.10 -2.89 1.09
N ILE A 191 -11.84 -3.80 1.73
CA ILE A 191 -11.34 -5.14 2.07
C ILE A 191 -10.95 -5.91 0.79
N VAL A 192 -11.74 -5.82 -0.28
CA VAL A 192 -11.45 -6.49 -1.57
C VAL A 192 -10.14 -5.97 -2.16
N PHE A 193 -9.91 -4.65 -2.21
CA PHE A 193 -8.65 -4.10 -2.71
C PHE A 193 -7.46 -4.49 -1.84
N ASN A 194 -7.63 -4.58 -0.53
CA ASN A 194 -6.62 -5.11 0.38
C ASN A 194 -6.31 -6.60 0.11
N ILE A 195 -7.32 -7.42 -0.17
CA ILE A 195 -7.13 -8.83 -0.55
C ILE A 195 -6.34 -8.92 -1.87
N ILE A 196 -6.70 -8.13 -2.87
CA ILE A 196 -5.99 -8.08 -4.15
C ILE A 196 -4.51 -7.75 -3.92
N LEU A 197 -4.21 -6.68 -3.17
CA LEU A 197 -2.84 -6.33 -2.82
C LEU A 197 -2.09 -7.52 -2.20
N ARG A 198 -2.67 -8.14 -1.17
CA ARG A 198 -2.03 -9.23 -0.42
C ARG A 198 -1.77 -10.46 -1.30
N ILE A 199 -2.68 -10.79 -2.21
CA ILE A 199 -2.47 -11.87 -3.20
C ILE A 199 -1.28 -11.52 -4.10
N PHE A 200 -1.21 -10.30 -4.63
CA PHE A 200 -0.09 -9.87 -5.47
C PHE A 200 1.25 -9.86 -4.71
N LEU A 201 1.25 -9.47 -3.43
CA LEU A 201 2.43 -9.55 -2.58
C LEU A 201 2.90 -11.00 -2.38
N ILE A 202 1.97 -11.94 -2.17
CA ILE A 202 2.27 -13.38 -2.06
C ILE A 202 2.89 -13.89 -3.37
N LEU A 203 2.27 -13.56 -4.52
CA LEU A 203 2.77 -13.96 -5.84
C LEU A 203 4.15 -13.36 -6.12
N GLY A 204 4.37 -12.09 -5.77
CA GLY A 204 5.64 -11.42 -5.90
C GLY A 204 6.75 -12.10 -5.08
N VAL A 205 6.48 -12.40 -3.82
CA VAL A 205 7.43 -13.13 -2.96
C VAL A 205 7.67 -14.55 -3.49
N TRP A 206 6.61 -15.22 -3.98
CA TRP A 206 6.75 -16.54 -4.59
C TRP A 206 7.68 -16.54 -5.81
N LYS A 207 7.67 -15.46 -6.58
CA LYS A 207 8.50 -15.28 -7.79
C LYS A 207 9.94 -14.83 -7.48
N ILE A 208 10.27 -14.48 -6.24
CA ILE A 208 11.66 -14.20 -5.86
C ILE A 208 12.49 -15.46 -6.10
N GLN A 209 13.46 -15.36 -7.00
CA GLN A 209 14.38 -16.46 -7.27
C GLN A 209 15.32 -16.64 -6.06
N GLN A 210 15.47 -17.85 -5.64
CA GLN A 210 16.54 -18.23 -4.70
C GLN A 210 17.87 -18.07 -5.44
N LYS A 211 18.65 -17.09 -5.07
CA LYS A 211 20.05 -16.96 -5.51
C LYS A 211 20.94 -17.86 -4.68
#